data_8a50044904015f7c7963f4fd7c8122e3
#
_entry.id   8a50044904015f7c7963f4fd7c8122e3
#
_cell.length_a   1.000
_cell.length_b   1.000
_cell.length_c   1.000
_cell.angle_alpha   90.00
_cell.angle_beta   90.00
_cell.angle_gamma   90.00
#
_symmetry.space_group_name_H-M   'P 1'
#
loop_
_entity.id
_entity.type
_entity.pdbx_description
1 polymer ?
#
loop_
_entity_poly.entity_id
_entity_poly.type
_entity_poly.pdbx_seq_one_letter_code
_entity_poly.pdbx_strand_id
1 'polypeptide(L)'
;MRAELKRCSEARLAVNATALAALIVLMFPGNAPAQGKWVKLAPFPEPAFEIAGATVNGKIYVFGGLPSGGQTTPPGLVYEYDPGANQWTKKKPMPLPAHHIAAAEYRGKVYLFGGGIQKQAGESNWFPSDHAWEYDPAADSWKALAPMPTKRGAAVAAEVGGKIYVIGGAGLHPGAKEAALSPSQPHRSLGANEAYDPATNTWQTRSPMPTARNHAAIGAVNGKIYVLGGRVASPFIGGDASNTDVVEEYDPATGSWGALRARMLTARSGVGFGTYGGRIYLVGGEFQNRAMAGVFRDLEAYDPAANQWITLPSVPLARQGVGSAVIGNRFHVISGRLQSGGVGPGQAANYDSHDAFEITDK
;
A
#
# COMPACT_ATOMS: atom_id res chain seq x y z
N MET A 1 -20.78 -85.91 3.17
CA MET A 1 -21.71 -86.63 2.25
C MET A 1 -21.95 -85.63 1.16
N ARG A 2 -21.27 -85.82 0.10
CA ARG A 2 -21.72 -86.22 -1.26
C ARG A 2 -22.80 -85.27 -1.79
N ALA A 3 -22.42 -84.41 -2.70
CA ALA A 3 -22.58 -84.53 -4.18
C ALA A 3 -23.94 -83.96 -4.56
N GLU A 4 -24.13 -83.13 -5.54
CA GLU A 4 -23.82 -83.32 -6.96
C GLU A 4 -23.95 -81.99 -7.74
N LEU A 5 -23.11 -81.92 -8.74
CA LEU A 5 -23.08 -81.05 -9.87
C LEU A 5 -24.40 -80.99 -10.65
N LYS A 6 -24.77 -79.85 -11.25
CA LYS A 6 -25.22 -79.84 -12.65
C LYS A 6 -24.86 -78.53 -13.37
N ARG A 7 -24.19 -78.69 -14.47
CA ARG A 7 -23.85 -77.68 -15.50
C ARG A 7 -25.14 -77.25 -16.23
N CYS A 8 -25.16 -75.97 -16.63
CA CYS A 8 -25.79 -75.52 -17.87
C CYS A 8 -25.08 -74.23 -18.35
N SER A 9 -24.37 -74.44 -19.34
CA SER A 9 -24.21 -73.87 -20.70
C SER A 9 -24.21 -72.34 -20.85
N GLU A 10 -23.21 -72.05 -21.56
CA GLU A 10 -22.75 -70.77 -22.15
C GLU A 10 -23.84 -70.00 -22.92
N ALA A 11 -23.88 -68.70 -22.72
CA ALA A 11 -24.21 -67.72 -23.75
C ALA A 11 -23.31 -66.51 -23.60
N ARG A 12 -22.30 -66.44 -24.46
CA ARG A 12 -21.50 -65.31 -24.65
C ARG A 12 -22.32 -64.21 -25.30
N LEU A 13 -22.58 -63.11 -24.59
CA LEU A 13 -22.92 -61.83 -25.21
C LEU A 13 -21.69 -60.89 -25.06
N ALA A 14 -21.01 -60.73 -26.17
CA ALA A 14 -20.00 -59.71 -26.31
C ALA A 14 -20.72 -58.34 -26.41
N VAL A 15 -20.66 -57.53 -25.34
CA VAL A 15 -21.05 -56.15 -25.41
C VAL A 15 -19.74 -55.36 -25.56
N ASN A 16 -19.48 -54.87 -26.76
CA ASN A 16 -18.45 -53.87 -27.04
C ASN A 16 -18.88 -52.58 -26.38
N ALA A 17 -18.39 -52.31 -25.16
CA ALA A 17 -18.47 -51.02 -24.53
C ALA A 17 -17.27 -50.19 -24.98
N THR A 18 -17.39 -49.49 -26.10
CA THR A 18 -16.51 -48.38 -26.45
C THR A 18 -16.83 -47.23 -25.49
N ALA A 19 -16.15 -47.18 -24.36
CA ALA A 19 -16.21 -46.07 -23.45
C ALA A 19 -15.49 -44.86 -24.11
N LEU A 20 -16.27 -43.97 -24.70
CA LEU A 20 -15.82 -42.68 -25.16
C LEU A 20 -15.58 -41.82 -23.91
N ALA A 21 -14.35 -41.81 -23.39
CA ALA A 21 -13.93 -40.87 -22.35
C ALA A 21 -13.91 -39.48 -22.97
N ALA A 22 -15.02 -38.76 -22.86
CA ALA A 22 -15.05 -37.33 -23.13
C ALA A 22 -14.19 -36.64 -22.06
N LEU A 23 -12.95 -36.32 -22.39
CA LEU A 23 -12.08 -35.45 -21.60
C LEU A 23 -12.70 -34.05 -21.66
N ILE A 24 -13.52 -33.68 -20.68
CA ILE A 24 -13.96 -32.30 -20.47
C ILE A 24 -12.72 -31.61 -19.96
N VAL A 25 -11.92 -31.01 -20.85
CA VAL A 25 -10.96 -30.00 -20.53
C VAL A 25 -11.77 -28.79 -20.10
N LEU A 26 -11.95 -28.63 -18.81
CA LEU A 26 -12.35 -27.34 -18.23
C LEU A 26 -11.24 -26.37 -18.58
N MET A 27 -11.37 -25.70 -19.72
CA MET A 27 -10.63 -24.49 -19.99
C MET A 27 -11.15 -23.46 -18.99
N PHE A 28 -10.50 -23.37 -17.83
CA PHE A 28 -10.53 -22.15 -17.08
C PHE A 28 -10.04 -21.09 -18.06
N PRO A 29 -10.75 -19.98 -18.27
CA PRO A 29 -10.19 -18.87 -19.01
C PRO A 29 -8.96 -18.45 -18.23
N GLY A 30 -7.78 -18.90 -18.66
CA GLY A 30 -6.53 -18.41 -18.15
C GLY A 30 -6.56 -16.91 -18.43
N ASN A 31 -6.69 -16.10 -17.39
CA ASN A 31 -6.42 -14.67 -17.52
C ASN A 31 -5.04 -14.59 -18.14
N ALA A 32 -4.96 -14.20 -19.42
CA ALA A 32 -3.68 -13.91 -20.03
C ALA A 32 -3.00 -12.91 -19.10
N PRO A 33 -1.75 -13.18 -18.67
CA PRO A 33 -1.08 -12.28 -17.74
C PRO A 33 -1.13 -10.87 -18.34
N ALA A 34 -1.52 -9.89 -17.55
CA ALA A 34 -1.48 -8.50 -17.98
C ALA A 34 -0.06 -8.24 -18.46
N GLN A 35 0.07 -8.01 -19.76
CA GLN A 35 1.36 -7.84 -20.40
C GLN A 35 1.83 -6.44 -20.06
N GLY A 36 2.83 -6.34 -19.21
CA GLY A 36 3.50 -5.11 -18.87
C GLY A 36 4.99 -5.39 -18.71
N LYS A 37 5.78 -4.36 -18.75
CA LYS A 37 7.23 -4.45 -18.56
C LYS A 37 7.73 -3.37 -17.61
N TRP A 38 8.81 -3.69 -16.92
CA TRP A 38 9.53 -2.74 -16.09
C TRP A 38 10.50 -1.91 -16.94
N VAL A 39 10.55 -0.61 -16.67
CA VAL A 39 11.51 0.35 -17.24
C VAL A 39 12.26 1.01 -16.10
N LYS A 40 13.57 1.12 -16.23
CA LYS A 40 14.40 1.87 -15.30
C LYS A 40 14.46 3.33 -15.72
N LEU A 41 14.28 4.23 -14.77
CA LEU A 41 14.25 5.67 -14.95
C LEU A 41 15.40 6.34 -14.19
N ALA A 42 15.49 7.68 -14.28
CA ALA A 42 16.49 8.44 -13.54
C ALA A 42 16.41 8.14 -12.04
N PRO A 43 17.53 7.78 -11.38
CA PRO A 43 17.53 7.40 -9.97
C PRO A 43 17.07 8.56 -9.08
N PHE A 44 16.47 8.21 -7.93
CA PHE A 44 16.06 9.21 -6.95
C PHE A 44 17.28 9.82 -6.26
N PRO A 45 17.43 11.16 -6.22
CA PRO A 45 18.70 11.81 -5.84
C PRO A 45 19.12 11.59 -4.38
N GLU A 46 18.16 11.49 -3.46
CA GLU A 46 18.42 11.28 -2.03
C GLU A 46 17.71 10.02 -1.54
N PRO A 47 18.33 8.84 -1.61
CA PRO A 47 17.73 7.57 -1.24
C PRO A 47 17.05 7.62 0.13
N ALA A 48 15.75 7.30 0.17
CA ALA A 48 14.93 7.37 1.36
C ALA A 48 13.87 6.26 1.35
N PHE A 49 13.31 5.97 2.51
CA PHE A 49 12.18 5.06 2.66
C PHE A 49 11.09 5.69 3.52
N GLU A 50 9.91 5.09 3.57
CA GLU A 50 8.71 5.65 4.20
C GLU A 50 8.36 7.04 3.62
N ILE A 51 8.52 7.16 2.32
CA ILE A 51 8.22 8.35 1.52
C ILE A 51 6.82 8.25 0.91
N ALA A 52 6.16 9.39 0.76
CA ALA A 52 4.88 9.48 0.08
C ALA A 52 5.05 9.98 -1.36
N GLY A 53 4.27 9.42 -2.29
CA GLY A 53 4.23 9.85 -3.69
C GLY A 53 2.85 10.40 -4.07
N ALA A 54 2.82 11.38 -4.96
CA ALA A 54 1.59 11.90 -5.55
C ALA A 54 1.84 12.37 -6.99
N THR A 55 0.82 12.27 -7.84
CA THR A 55 0.86 12.79 -9.21
C THR A 55 0.07 14.07 -9.31
N VAL A 56 0.69 15.13 -9.82
CA VAL A 56 0.04 16.42 -10.08
C VAL A 56 0.46 16.94 -11.45
N ASN A 57 -0.51 17.29 -12.29
CA ASN A 57 -0.28 17.91 -13.61
C ASN A 57 0.78 17.18 -14.46
N GLY A 58 0.73 15.83 -14.47
CA GLY A 58 1.64 15.00 -15.26
C GLY A 58 3.07 14.88 -14.70
N LYS A 59 3.30 15.29 -13.46
CA LYS A 59 4.57 15.14 -12.73
C LYS A 59 4.36 14.36 -11.44
N ILE A 60 5.43 13.71 -10.95
CA ILE A 60 5.41 13.05 -9.65
C ILE A 60 6.08 13.93 -8.61
N TYR A 61 5.47 14.01 -7.46
CA TYR A 61 6.05 14.63 -6.27
C TYR A 61 6.27 13.57 -5.19
N VAL A 62 7.46 13.62 -4.57
CA VAL A 62 7.85 12.72 -3.47
C VAL A 62 8.09 13.55 -2.23
N PHE A 63 7.55 13.10 -1.09
CA PHE A 63 7.58 13.86 0.16
C PHE A 63 8.10 13.02 1.33
N GLY A 64 8.86 13.68 2.21
CA GLY A 64 9.25 13.19 3.53
C GLY A 64 10.17 11.99 3.50
N GLY A 65 9.98 11.08 4.45
CA GLY A 65 10.74 9.84 4.57
C GLY A 65 11.93 9.91 5.51
N LEU A 66 12.57 8.75 5.66
CA LEU A 66 13.78 8.56 6.46
C LEU A 66 14.98 8.36 5.55
N PRO A 67 16.11 9.01 5.83
CA PRO A 67 17.31 8.95 5.01
C PRO A 67 18.05 7.61 5.14
N SER A 68 19.03 7.40 4.26
CA SER A 68 19.97 6.27 4.33
C SER A 68 20.97 6.40 5.48
N GLY A 69 21.68 5.31 5.79
CA GLY A 69 22.84 5.33 6.66
C GLY A 69 22.54 5.38 8.16
N GLY A 70 21.35 4.92 8.57
CA GLY A 70 20.99 4.82 10.00
C GLY A 70 20.63 6.16 10.65
N GLN A 71 20.53 7.22 9.87
CA GLN A 71 20.01 8.49 10.35
C GLN A 71 18.50 8.36 10.62
N THR A 72 18.05 8.89 11.73
CA THR A 72 16.66 8.82 12.16
C THR A 72 15.89 10.12 11.93
N THR A 73 16.60 11.22 11.67
CA THR A 73 15.98 12.54 11.48
C THR A 73 15.44 12.69 10.06
N PRO A 74 14.12 12.85 9.90
CA PRO A 74 13.54 13.12 8.59
C PRO A 74 14.08 14.42 8.01
N PRO A 75 14.58 14.44 6.76
CA PRO A 75 15.12 15.66 6.16
C PRO A 75 14.06 16.59 5.59
N GLY A 76 12.78 16.18 5.58
CA GLY A 76 11.69 16.95 4.98
C GLY A 76 11.77 17.01 3.45
N LEU A 77 12.23 15.93 2.81
CA LEU A 77 12.44 15.87 1.36
C LEU A 77 11.20 16.26 0.57
N VAL A 78 11.41 17.04 -0.49
CA VAL A 78 10.44 17.28 -1.55
C VAL A 78 11.16 17.28 -2.89
N TYR A 79 10.74 16.39 -3.77
CA TYR A 79 11.25 16.28 -5.13
C TYR A 79 10.13 16.22 -6.15
N GLU A 80 10.35 16.87 -7.28
CA GLU A 80 9.53 16.77 -8.48
C GLU A 80 10.24 15.92 -9.51
N TYR A 81 9.55 14.94 -10.10
CA TYR A 81 10.01 14.20 -11.27
C TYR A 81 9.24 14.64 -12.51
N ASP A 82 9.97 15.03 -13.53
CA ASP A 82 9.45 15.33 -14.86
C ASP A 82 9.67 14.11 -15.77
N PRO A 83 8.59 13.39 -16.16
CA PRO A 83 8.71 12.20 -17.01
C PRO A 83 9.16 12.52 -18.43
N GLY A 84 8.89 13.73 -18.95
CA GLY A 84 9.31 14.15 -20.27
C GLY A 84 10.83 14.37 -20.36
N ALA A 85 11.41 14.94 -19.32
CA ALA A 85 12.86 15.14 -19.21
C ALA A 85 13.59 13.97 -18.56
N ASN A 86 12.87 13.04 -17.93
CA ASN A 86 13.41 11.97 -17.07
C ASN A 86 14.37 12.52 -16.01
N GLN A 87 13.96 13.57 -15.28
CA GLN A 87 14.80 14.30 -14.34
C GLN A 87 14.08 14.63 -13.04
N TRP A 88 14.84 14.69 -11.95
CA TRP A 88 14.41 15.10 -10.64
C TRP A 88 14.83 16.52 -10.33
N THR A 89 13.95 17.30 -9.72
CA THR A 89 14.22 18.66 -9.23
C THR A 89 13.84 18.75 -7.76
N LYS A 90 14.79 19.20 -6.93
CA LYS A 90 14.52 19.45 -5.50
C LYS A 90 13.63 20.68 -5.36
N LYS A 91 12.62 20.55 -4.49
CA LYS A 91 11.64 21.60 -4.20
C LYS A 91 11.78 22.09 -2.77
N LYS A 92 10.99 23.11 -2.42
CA LYS A 92 10.96 23.67 -1.08
C LYS A 92 10.62 22.58 -0.04
N PRO A 93 11.46 22.36 0.97
CA PRO A 93 11.27 21.29 1.94
C PRO A 93 9.99 21.47 2.74
N MET A 94 9.52 20.36 3.33
CA MET A 94 8.37 20.36 4.23
C MET A 94 8.61 21.27 5.43
N PRO A 95 7.61 22.08 5.84
CA PRO A 95 7.73 22.95 7.02
C PRO A 95 7.94 22.17 8.32
N LEU A 96 7.40 20.96 8.41
CA LEU A 96 7.61 20.01 9.48
C LEU A 96 8.10 18.70 8.88
N PRO A 97 9.39 18.35 9.00
CA PRO A 97 9.91 17.09 8.50
C PRO A 97 9.23 15.89 9.14
N ALA A 98 8.76 14.96 8.31
CA ALA A 98 8.04 13.77 8.76
C ALA A 98 8.27 12.59 7.80
N HIS A 99 7.95 11.39 8.27
CA HIS A 99 7.91 10.15 7.49
C HIS A 99 6.59 9.41 7.73
N HIS A 100 6.27 8.37 6.96
CA HIS A 100 5.00 7.64 7.09
C HIS A 100 3.76 8.56 6.92
N ILE A 101 3.84 9.50 5.99
CA ILE A 101 2.83 10.53 5.74
C ILE A 101 1.77 9.96 4.79
N ALA A 102 0.50 10.23 5.05
CA ALA A 102 -0.56 10.01 4.09
C ALA A 102 -0.62 11.18 3.10
N ALA A 103 -0.72 10.89 1.80
CA ALA A 103 -0.77 11.90 0.74
C ALA A 103 -1.93 11.65 -0.21
N ALA A 104 -2.58 12.72 -0.66
CA ALA A 104 -3.58 12.69 -1.72
C ALA A 104 -3.50 13.95 -2.58
N GLU A 105 -3.75 13.79 -3.88
CA GLU A 105 -3.91 14.92 -4.80
C GLU A 105 -5.36 15.39 -4.82
N TYR A 106 -5.57 16.69 -4.89
CA TYR A 106 -6.85 17.30 -5.19
C TYR A 106 -6.67 18.67 -5.85
N ARG A 107 -7.26 18.84 -7.02
CA ARG A 107 -7.27 20.09 -7.81
C ARG A 107 -5.90 20.72 -8.02
N GLY A 108 -4.92 19.90 -8.39
CA GLY A 108 -3.58 20.36 -8.72
C GLY A 108 -2.69 20.67 -7.53
N LYS A 109 -3.09 20.25 -6.34
CA LYS A 109 -2.33 20.38 -5.08
C LYS A 109 -2.18 19.04 -4.38
N VAL A 110 -1.17 18.93 -3.53
CA VAL A 110 -0.96 17.74 -2.71
C VAL A 110 -1.30 18.06 -1.26
N TYR A 111 -2.13 17.23 -0.68
CA TYR A 111 -2.52 17.29 0.72
C TYR A 111 -1.80 16.20 1.49
N LEU A 112 -1.13 16.58 2.57
CA LEU A 112 -0.28 15.71 3.37
C LEU A 112 -0.80 15.68 4.81
N PHE A 113 -0.90 14.47 5.39
CA PHE A 113 -1.53 14.29 6.68
C PHE A 113 -0.71 13.41 7.61
N GLY A 114 -0.55 13.84 8.85
CA GLY A 114 0.06 13.08 9.94
C GLY A 114 1.52 12.73 9.71
N GLY A 115 1.84 11.48 9.96
CA GLY A 115 3.19 10.95 9.89
C GLY A 115 3.87 10.85 11.26
N GLY A 116 5.10 10.34 11.24
CA GLY A 116 6.01 10.32 12.38
C GLY A 116 6.91 11.54 12.36
N ILE A 117 6.98 12.26 13.45
CA ILE A 117 7.86 13.43 13.64
C ILE A 117 8.81 13.20 14.79
N GLN A 118 9.94 13.88 14.78
CA GLN A 118 10.82 13.99 15.93
C GLN A 118 10.55 15.29 16.68
N LYS A 119 10.65 15.28 18.01
CA LYS A 119 10.52 16.48 18.84
C LYS A 119 11.84 17.24 18.96
N GLN A 120 12.96 16.49 18.86
CA GLN A 120 14.31 17.03 18.90
C GLN A 120 15.17 16.38 17.82
N ALA A 121 16.07 17.15 17.21
CA ALA A 121 16.99 16.63 16.22
C ALA A 121 17.89 15.53 16.83
N GLY A 122 18.06 14.42 16.10
CA GLY A 122 18.85 13.27 16.54
C GLY A 122 18.14 12.31 17.49
N GLU A 123 16.88 12.55 17.84
CA GLU A 123 16.08 11.65 18.63
C GLU A 123 15.80 10.35 17.83
N SER A 124 15.92 9.18 18.48
CA SER A 124 15.59 7.90 17.84
C SER A 124 14.09 7.59 17.83
N ASN A 125 13.33 8.33 18.62
CA ASN A 125 11.88 8.14 18.76
C ASN A 125 11.10 9.04 17.81
N TRP A 126 9.98 8.56 17.31
CA TRP A 126 9.04 9.33 16.50
C TRP A 126 7.68 9.37 17.15
N PHE A 127 7.00 10.46 16.97
CA PHE A 127 5.71 10.73 17.57
C PHE A 127 4.65 10.87 16.48
N PRO A 128 3.46 10.27 16.66
CA PRO A 128 2.38 10.45 15.69
C PRO A 128 1.93 11.91 15.67
N SER A 129 1.75 12.44 14.48
CA SER A 129 1.37 13.83 14.22
C SER A 129 -0.09 13.94 13.81
N ASP A 130 -0.71 15.09 14.12
CA ASP A 130 -2.00 15.55 13.60
C ASP A 130 -1.87 16.64 12.54
N HIS A 131 -0.66 17.04 12.18
CA HIS A 131 -0.46 18.11 11.21
C HIS A 131 -1.03 17.75 9.85
N ALA A 132 -1.59 18.77 9.20
CA ALA A 132 -2.09 18.70 7.84
C ALA A 132 -1.52 19.87 7.03
N TRP A 133 -1.08 19.59 5.82
CA TRP A 133 -0.44 20.55 4.95
C TRP A 133 -0.98 20.47 3.53
N GLU A 134 -1.14 21.61 2.88
CA GLU A 134 -1.32 21.74 1.44
C GLU A 134 0.00 22.19 0.82
N TYR A 135 0.46 21.48 -0.18
CA TYR A 135 1.56 21.86 -1.04
C TYR A 135 1.01 22.29 -2.40
N ASP A 136 1.36 23.49 -2.82
CA ASP A 136 1.07 24.02 -4.14
C ASP A 136 2.31 23.88 -5.04
N PRO A 137 2.32 22.93 -5.98
CA PRO A 137 3.45 22.72 -6.88
C PRO A 137 3.74 23.89 -7.81
N ALA A 138 2.73 24.65 -8.20
CA ALA A 138 2.88 25.77 -9.12
C ALA A 138 3.61 26.96 -8.45
N ALA A 139 3.33 27.18 -7.16
CA ALA A 139 3.95 28.23 -6.39
C ALA A 139 5.17 27.75 -5.56
N ASP A 140 5.46 26.45 -5.56
CA ASP A 140 6.44 25.80 -4.66
C ASP A 140 6.27 26.28 -3.20
N SER A 141 5.05 26.21 -2.70
CA SER A 141 4.70 26.80 -1.41
C SER A 141 3.81 25.88 -0.57
N TRP A 142 3.87 26.11 0.75
CA TRP A 142 3.17 25.37 1.78
C TRP A 142 2.13 26.19 2.48
N LYS A 143 1.01 25.57 2.82
CA LYS A 143 -0.05 26.14 3.65
C LYS A 143 -0.42 25.15 4.75
N ALA A 144 -0.41 25.61 6.00
CA ALA A 144 -0.93 24.83 7.12
C ALA A 144 -2.45 24.74 7.05
N LEU A 145 -2.99 23.57 7.35
CA LEU A 145 -4.40 23.28 7.37
C LEU A 145 -4.88 22.97 8.80
N ALA A 146 -6.19 22.86 8.98
CA ALA A 146 -6.78 22.41 10.24
C ALA A 146 -6.19 21.02 10.59
N PRO A 147 -5.70 20.82 11.82
CA PRO A 147 -5.10 19.56 12.23
C PRO A 147 -6.11 18.41 12.21
N MET A 148 -5.64 17.19 11.96
CA MET A 148 -6.47 15.99 12.04
C MET A 148 -7.03 15.81 13.46
N PRO A 149 -8.24 15.28 13.61
CA PRO A 149 -8.79 14.95 14.94
C PRO A 149 -7.97 13.89 15.69
N THR A 150 -7.32 12.97 14.96
CA THR A 150 -6.56 11.87 15.55
C THR A 150 -5.09 11.90 15.10
N LYS A 151 -4.15 12.03 16.05
CA LYS A 151 -2.70 11.92 15.79
C LYS A 151 -2.32 10.54 15.32
N ARG A 152 -1.70 10.42 14.14
CA ARG A 152 -1.29 9.12 13.58
C ARG A 152 -0.24 9.23 12.48
N GLY A 153 0.59 8.21 12.37
CA GLY A 153 1.45 7.95 11.22
C GLY A 153 1.04 6.69 10.49
N ALA A 154 1.59 6.44 9.30
CA ALA A 154 1.31 5.26 8.49
C ALA A 154 -0.18 5.03 8.19
N ALA A 155 -0.95 6.12 8.14
CA ALA A 155 -2.29 6.16 7.57
C ALA A 155 -2.22 6.26 6.05
N VAL A 156 -3.35 6.05 5.39
CA VAL A 156 -3.49 6.21 3.93
C VAL A 156 -4.57 7.24 3.61
N ALA A 157 -4.44 7.90 2.45
CA ALA A 157 -5.39 8.93 2.04
C ALA A 157 -5.84 8.74 0.59
N ALA A 158 -7.13 9.01 0.33
CA ALA A 158 -7.70 9.03 -1.01
C ALA A 158 -8.76 10.13 -1.13
N GLU A 159 -8.82 10.75 -2.29
CA GLU A 159 -9.88 11.72 -2.62
C GLU A 159 -11.08 11.02 -3.23
N VAL A 160 -12.29 11.38 -2.77
CA VAL A 160 -13.56 10.99 -3.39
C VAL A 160 -14.59 12.12 -3.18
N GLY A 161 -15.18 12.57 -4.26
CA GLY A 161 -16.28 13.52 -4.21
C GLY A 161 -15.93 14.88 -3.62
N GLY A 162 -14.70 15.35 -3.82
CA GLY A 162 -14.20 16.63 -3.33
C GLY A 162 -13.76 16.61 -1.87
N LYS A 163 -13.70 15.44 -1.24
CA LYS A 163 -13.21 15.24 0.14
C LYS A 163 -12.05 14.25 0.17
N ILE A 164 -11.13 14.46 1.10
CA ILE A 164 -9.97 13.58 1.27
C ILE A 164 -10.21 12.75 2.53
N TYR A 165 -10.28 11.44 2.35
CA TYR A 165 -10.47 10.47 3.43
C TYR A 165 -9.11 9.97 3.91
N VAL A 166 -8.81 10.17 5.19
CA VAL A 166 -7.59 9.66 5.84
C VAL A 166 -8.00 8.50 6.74
N ILE A 167 -7.48 7.30 6.44
CA ILE A 167 -7.97 6.05 7.02
C ILE A 167 -6.84 5.26 7.66
N GLY A 168 -7.14 4.64 8.81
CA GLY A 168 -6.22 3.78 9.54
C GLY A 168 -5.05 4.54 10.18
N GLY A 169 -3.93 3.86 10.30
CA GLY A 169 -2.69 4.39 10.83
C GLY A 169 -2.29 3.81 12.18
N ALA A 170 -1.12 4.24 12.65
CA ALA A 170 -0.55 3.90 13.95
C ALA A 170 -0.60 5.11 14.88
N GLY A 171 -1.12 4.91 16.07
CA GLY A 171 -1.26 5.95 17.08
C GLY A 171 -0.93 5.44 18.48
N LEU A 172 -1.23 6.27 19.47
CA LEU A 172 -0.99 5.97 20.86
C LEU A 172 -2.06 5.06 21.45
N HIS A 173 -1.70 4.30 22.46
CA HIS A 173 -2.67 3.63 23.32
C HIS A 173 -3.45 4.65 24.16
N PRO A 174 -4.74 4.40 24.50
CA PRO A 174 -5.49 5.26 25.40
C PRO A 174 -4.76 5.43 26.72
N GLY A 175 -4.63 6.67 27.19
CA GLY A 175 -3.95 7.00 28.44
C GLY A 175 -2.42 6.98 28.38
N ALA A 176 -1.82 6.63 27.25
CA ALA A 176 -0.38 6.74 27.09
C ALA A 176 0.02 8.21 26.97
N LYS A 177 0.90 8.64 27.87
CA LYS A 177 1.55 9.94 27.74
C LYS A 177 2.62 9.81 26.66
N GLU A 178 2.36 10.31 25.45
CA GLU A 178 3.33 10.48 24.36
C GLU A 178 4.31 9.30 24.18
N ALA A 179 3.79 8.13 23.79
CA ALA A 179 4.66 7.03 23.40
C ALA A 179 5.16 7.23 21.96
N ALA A 180 6.43 6.96 21.75
CA ALA A 180 7.01 6.94 20.42
C ALA A 180 6.43 5.79 19.59
N LEU A 181 6.25 6.04 18.31
CA LEU A 181 6.05 4.98 17.33
C LEU A 181 7.42 4.41 16.99
N SER A 182 7.70 3.19 17.36
CA SER A 182 8.88 2.48 16.90
C SER A 182 8.52 1.02 16.63
N PRO A 183 9.28 0.32 15.76
CA PRO A 183 9.06 -1.11 15.54
C PRO A 183 9.24 -1.95 16.81
N SER A 184 10.02 -1.45 17.76
CA SER A 184 10.32 -2.11 19.03
C SER A 184 9.35 -1.74 20.18
N GLN A 185 8.47 -0.77 19.96
CA GLN A 185 7.50 -0.34 20.96
C GLN A 185 6.07 -0.61 20.51
N PRO A 186 5.20 -1.14 21.38
CA PRO A 186 3.80 -1.36 21.02
C PRO A 186 3.14 -0.05 20.61
N HIS A 187 2.65 -0.01 19.38
CA HIS A 187 1.78 1.07 18.90
C HIS A 187 0.39 0.50 18.62
N ARG A 188 -0.61 1.33 18.74
CA ARG A 188 -1.98 0.95 18.46
C ARG A 188 -2.29 1.14 16.98
N SER A 189 -2.72 0.07 16.31
CA SER A 189 -3.38 0.20 15.01
C SER A 189 -4.74 0.84 15.18
N LEU A 190 -5.07 1.78 14.30
CA LEU A 190 -6.28 2.57 14.35
C LEU A 190 -7.23 2.18 13.22
N GLY A 191 -8.53 2.16 13.54
CA GLY A 191 -9.60 2.12 12.55
C GLY A 191 -10.13 3.52 12.18
N ALA A 192 -9.47 4.59 12.60
CA ALA A 192 -9.92 5.96 12.35
C ALA A 192 -10.17 6.19 10.85
N ASN A 193 -11.32 6.81 10.55
CA ASN A 193 -11.71 7.25 9.22
C ASN A 193 -12.22 8.69 9.36
N GLU A 194 -11.47 9.62 8.81
CA GLU A 194 -11.73 11.05 8.94
C GLU A 194 -11.67 11.70 7.55
N ALA A 195 -12.72 12.42 7.21
CA ALA A 195 -12.87 13.13 5.95
C ALA A 195 -12.50 14.61 6.13
N TYR A 196 -11.53 15.07 5.37
CA TYR A 196 -11.15 16.47 5.25
C TYR A 196 -11.89 17.12 4.08
N ASP A 197 -12.46 18.28 4.32
CA ASP A 197 -13.08 19.12 3.29
C ASP A 197 -12.14 20.29 2.95
N PRO A 198 -11.47 20.27 1.78
CA PRO A 198 -10.57 21.34 1.38
C PRO A 198 -11.25 22.69 1.18
N ALA A 199 -12.55 22.70 0.84
CA ALA A 199 -13.28 23.94 0.60
C ALA A 199 -13.55 24.74 1.90
N THR A 200 -13.74 24.04 3.02
CA THR A 200 -14.05 24.65 4.32
C THR A 200 -12.90 24.55 5.31
N ASN A 201 -11.84 23.80 5.00
CA ASN A 201 -10.74 23.49 5.90
C ASN A 201 -11.24 22.86 7.22
N THR A 202 -12.13 21.87 7.12
CA THR A 202 -12.74 21.20 8.28
C THR A 202 -12.66 19.70 8.17
N TRP A 203 -12.76 19.03 9.31
CA TRP A 203 -12.77 17.57 9.42
C TRP A 203 -14.12 17.03 9.85
N GLN A 204 -14.44 15.85 9.38
CA GLN A 204 -15.61 15.08 9.81
C GLN A 204 -15.20 13.63 10.08
N THR A 205 -15.48 13.15 11.30
CA THR A 205 -15.31 11.73 11.64
C THR A 205 -16.35 10.90 10.90
N ARG A 206 -15.91 9.75 10.39
CA ARG A 206 -16.72 8.78 9.66
C ARG A 206 -16.73 7.43 10.37
N SER A 207 -17.55 6.49 9.89
CA SER A 207 -17.57 5.13 10.42
C SER A 207 -16.16 4.53 10.38
N PRO A 208 -15.64 4.04 11.53
CA PRO A 208 -14.29 3.52 11.60
C PRO A 208 -14.13 2.26 10.73
N MET A 209 -12.93 2.06 10.19
CA MET A 209 -12.56 0.84 9.47
C MET A 209 -12.68 -0.38 10.41
N PRO A 210 -13.38 -1.45 9.99
CA PRO A 210 -13.64 -2.62 10.85
C PRO A 210 -12.36 -3.31 11.33
N THR A 211 -11.37 -3.47 10.44
CA THR A 211 -10.06 -4.05 10.79
C THR A 211 -9.03 -2.93 10.97
N ALA A 212 -8.80 -2.52 12.21
CA ALA A 212 -7.81 -1.48 12.55
C ALA A 212 -6.41 -1.88 12.08
N ARG A 213 -5.76 -1.06 11.25
CA ARG A 213 -4.42 -1.37 10.68
C ARG A 213 -3.67 -0.13 10.21
N ASN A 214 -2.39 -0.29 10.02
CA ASN A 214 -1.46 0.71 9.52
C ASN A 214 -0.63 0.16 8.35
N HIS A 215 0.12 0.99 7.65
CA HIS A 215 0.95 0.64 6.49
C HIS A 215 0.17 -0.13 5.41
N ALA A 216 -1.13 0.14 5.28
CA ALA A 216 -1.98 -0.43 4.25
C ALA A 216 -1.78 0.28 2.90
N ALA A 217 -2.38 -0.27 1.84
CA ALA A 217 -2.61 0.43 0.58
C ALA A 217 -4.03 1.02 0.55
N ILE A 218 -4.23 1.99 -0.35
CA ILE A 218 -5.54 2.59 -0.60
C ILE A 218 -5.72 2.84 -2.10
N GLY A 219 -6.97 2.74 -2.56
CA GLY A 219 -7.35 3.17 -3.90
C GLY A 219 -8.79 3.62 -3.94
N ALA A 220 -9.07 4.63 -4.76
CA ALA A 220 -10.43 5.08 -5.04
C ALA A 220 -10.84 4.62 -6.44
N VAL A 221 -11.94 3.88 -6.54
CA VAL A 221 -12.48 3.36 -7.81
C VAL A 221 -14.00 3.50 -7.79
N ASN A 222 -14.56 4.13 -8.83
CA ASN A 222 -15.99 4.31 -9.00
C ASN A 222 -16.69 4.92 -7.77
N GLY A 223 -16.06 5.93 -7.16
CA GLY A 223 -16.61 6.64 -6.01
C GLY A 223 -16.53 5.89 -4.68
N LYS A 224 -15.90 4.72 -4.65
CA LYS A 224 -15.67 3.92 -3.46
C LYS A 224 -14.19 3.88 -3.10
N ILE A 225 -13.89 3.68 -1.83
CA ILE A 225 -12.54 3.59 -1.29
C ILE A 225 -12.26 2.14 -0.87
N TYR A 226 -11.12 1.62 -1.28
CA TYR A 226 -10.64 0.29 -0.92
C TYR A 226 -9.38 0.43 -0.08
N VAL A 227 -9.35 -0.23 1.09
CA VAL A 227 -8.16 -0.34 1.94
C VAL A 227 -7.68 -1.78 1.91
N LEU A 228 -6.40 -1.98 1.52
CA LEU A 228 -5.87 -3.29 1.18
C LEU A 228 -4.63 -3.60 2.02
N GLY A 229 -4.59 -4.79 2.64
CA GLY A 229 -3.43 -5.26 3.40
C GLY A 229 -3.06 -4.39 4.59
N GLY A 230 -1.77 -4.23 4.81
CA GLY A 230 -1.23 -3.54 5.98
C GLY A 230 -0.93 -4.49 7.13
N ARG A 231 -0.74 -3.94 8.32
CA ARG A 231 -0.46 -4.75 9.51
C ARG A 231 -1.34 -4.40 10.70
N VAL A 232 -1.62 -5.42 11.48
CA VAL A 232 -2.31 -5.33 12.76
C VAL A 232 -1.25 -5.43 13.84
N ALA A 233 -0.96 -4.35 14.54
CA ALA A 233 -0.03 -4.39 15.66
C ALA A 233 -0.70 -5.04 16.86
N SER A 234 -0.04 -6.04 17.44
CA SER A 234 -0.48 -6.62 18.71
C SER A 234 0.40 -6.11 19.85
N PRO A 235 -0.16 -5.47 20.89
CA PRO A 235 0.62 -5.04 22.05
C PRO A 235 1.15 -6.23 22.87
N PHE A 236 0.62 -7.44 22.65
CA PHE A 236 0.97 -8.65 23.40
C PHE A 236 2.05 -9.51 22.72
N ILE A 237 2.34 -9.24 21.46
CA ILE A 237 3.34 -9.98 20.68
C ILE A 237 4.55 -9.06 20.50
N GLY A 238 5.27 -8.80 21.59
CA GLY A 238 6.34 -7.82 21.68
C GLY A 238 7.23 -7.71 20.43
N GLY A 239 6.96 -6.71 19.60
CA GLY A 239 7.72 -6.38 18.40
C GLY A 239 7.32 -7.11 17.11
N ASP A 240 6.39 -8.05 17.15
CA ASP A 240 5.92 -8.73 15.94
C ASP A 240 4.81 -7.92 15.27
N ALA A 241 5.03 -7.54 14.02
CA ALA A 241 4.01 -6.93 13.18
C ALA A 241 3.30 -8.04 12.38
N SER A 242 2.02 -8.25 12.65
CA SER A 242 1.21 -9.20 11.89
C SER A 242 0.65 -8.53 10.65
N ASN A 243 1.10 -8.95 9.48
CA ASN A 243 0.50 -8.53 8.21
C ASN A 243 -0.88 -9.16 8.03
N THR A 244 -1.73 -8.46 7.31
CA THR A 244 -3.06 -8.93 6.93
C THR A 244 -3.26 -8.87 5.42
N ASP A 245 -4.08 -9.76 4.91
CA ASP A 245 -4.51 -9.85 3.51
C ASP A 245 -5.92 -9.25 3.30
N VAL A 246 -6.49 -8.66 4.34
CA VAL A 246 -7.86 -8.12 4.33
C VAL A 246 -7.99 -6.96 3.35
N VAL A 247 -9.08 -6.99 2.58
CA VAL A 247 -9.53 -5.91 1.70
C VAL A 247 -10.92 -5.47 2.14
N GLU A 248 -11.06 -4.19 2.47
CA GLU A 248 -12.30 -3.58 2.91
C GLU A 248 -12.68 -2.42 1.99
N GLU A 249 -13.98 -2.35 1.68
CA GLU A 249 -14.59 -1.33 0.85
C GLU A 249 -15.38 -0.35 1.71
N TYR A 250 -15.12 0.94 1.55
CA TYR A 250 -15.90 2.03 2.14
C TYR A 250 -16.65 2.78 1.06
N ASP A 251 -17.92 3.02 1.30
CA ASP A 251 -18.77 3.84 0.43
C ASP A 251 -18.99 5.21 1.06
N PRO A 252 -18.34 6.27 0.55
CA PRO A 252 -18.53 7.63 1.05
C PRO A 252 -19.95 8.17 0.92
N ALA A 253 -20.74 7.68 -0.06
CA ALA A 253 -22.11 8.15 -0.29
C ALA A 253 -23.07 7.68 0.81
N THR A 254 -22.87 6.44 1.30
CA THR A 254 -23.67 5.88 2.40
C THR A 254 -23.01 6.04 3.76
N GLY A 255 -21.69 6.34 3.79
CA GLY A 255 -20.90 6.45 5.02
C GLY A 255 -20.65 5.11 5.71
N SER A 256 -20.71 4.00 4.98
CA SER A 256 -20.65 2.65 5.53
C SER A 256 -19.55 1.78 4.89
N TRP A 257 -19.06 0.80 5.67
CA TRP A 257 -18.20 -0.25 5.19
C TRP A 257 -19.04 -1.41 4.65
N GLY A 258 -18.66 -1.94 3.49
CA GLY A 258 -19.29 -3.06 2.85
C GLY A 258 -18.83 -4.43 3.38
N ALA A 259 -19.26 -5.49 2.73
CA ALA A 259 -18.74 -6.83 2.97
C ALA A 259 -17.25 -6.93 2.59
N LEU A 260 -16.54 -7.87 3.22
CA LEU A 260 -15.15 -8.18 2.87
C LEU A 260 -15.03 -8.55 1.40
N ARG A 261 -13.98 -8.04 0.77
CA ARG A 261 -13.66 -8.32 -0.62
C ARG A 261 -12.67 -9.48 -0.73
N ALA A 262 -12.34 -9.90 -1.94
CA ALA A 262 -11.34 -10.94 -2.16
C ALA A 262 -10.01 -10.56 -1.50
N ARG A 263 -9.49 -11.47 -0.66
CA ARG A 263 -8.26 -11.27 0.09
C ARG A 263 -7.07 -11.14 -0.85
N MET A 264 -6.04 -10.39 -0.44
CA MET A 264 -4.77 -10.32 -1.15
C MET A 264 -4.15 -11.71 -1.29
N LEU A 265 -3.39 -11.92 -2.36
CA LEU A 265 -2.65 -13.18 -2.56
C LEU A 265 -1.52 -13.34 -1.54
N THR A 266 -0.91 -12.21 -1.14
CA THR A 266 0.17 -12.17 -0.15
C THR A 266 -0.09 -11.08 0.88
N ALA A 267 -0.20 -11.47 2.16
CA ALA A 267 -0.34 -10.53 3.27
C ALA A 267 0.94 -9.71 3.45
N ARG A 268 0.89 -8.39 3.27
CA ARG A 268 2.06 -7.52 3.34
C ARG A 268 1.70 -6.07 3.70
N SER A 269 2.68 -5.34 4.19
CA SER A 269 2.58 -3.94 4.61
C SER A 269 3.70 -3.10 4.00
N GLY A 270 3.62 -1.77 4.07
CA GLY A 270 4.66 -0.89 3.54
C GLY A 270 4.82 -0.99 2.03
N VAL A 271 3.75 -1.29 1.32
CA VAL A 271 3.70 -1.45 -0.14
C VAL A 271 3.64 -0.10 -0.84
N GLY A 272 4.16 -0.04 -2.08
CA GLY A 272 3.77 1.00 -3.03
C GLY A 272 2.41 0.69 -3.64
N PHE A 273 1.59 1.71 -3.89
CA PHE A 273 0.27 1.53 -4.47
C PHE A 273 -0.12 2.65 -5.42
N GLY A 274 -1.08 2.38 -6.28
CA GLY A 274 -1.62 3.34 -7.24
C GLY A 274 -2.84 2.79 -7.96
N THR A 275 -3.67 3.69 -8.52
CA THR A 275 -4.90 3.32 -9.23
C THR A 275 -4.79 3.67 -10.71
N TYR A 276 -5.12 2.73 -11.58
CA TYR A 276 -5.17 2.92 -13.03
C TYR A 276 -6.19 1.98 -13.67
N GLY A 277 -6.93 2.47 -14.67
CA GLY A 277 -7.88 1.64 -15.44
C GLY A 277 -8.93 0.93 -14.59
N GLY A 278 -9.36 1.54 -13.47
CA GLY A 278 -10.31 0.92 -12.53
C GLY A 278 -9.72 -0.17 -11.64
N ARG A 279 -8.41 -0.38 -11.64
CA ARG A 279 -7.69 -1.35 -10.81
C ARG A 279 -6.75 -0.67 -9.83
N ILE A 280 -6.48 -1.33 -8.71
CA ILE A 280 -5.54 -0.87 -7.67
C ILE A 280 -4.32 -1.78 -7.70
N TYR A 281 -3.16 -1.20 -7.99
CA TYR A 281 -1.86 -1.88 -8.11
C TYR A 281 -1.11 -1.79 -6.79
N LEU A 282 -0.51 -2.90 -6.36
CA LEU A 282 0.31 -2.99 -5.15
C LEU A 282 1.65 -3.63 -5.48
N VAL A 283 2.74 -3.03 -5.03
CA VAL A 283 4.10 -3.52 -5.31
C VAL A 283 4.96 -3.57 -4.06
N GLY A 284 5.82 -4.57 -3.97
CA GLY A 284 6.80 -4.70 -2.89
C GLY A 284 6.15 -4.87 -1.52
N GLY A 285 6.70 -4.20 -0.53
CA GLY A 285 6.26 -4.30 0.86
C GLY A 285 7.14 -5.22 1.70
N GLU A 286 6.77 -5.38 2.95
CA GLU A 286 7.56 -6.11 3.93
C GLU A 286 6.75 -7.13 4.72
N PHE A 287 7.50 -8.08 5.27
CA PHE A 287 7.08 -9.02 6.29
C PHE A 287 8.09 -8.99 7.43
N GLN A 288 7.61 -8.98 8.66
CA GLN A 288 8.45 -8.98 9.84
C GLN A 288 7.79 -9.76 10.98
N ASN A 289 8.54 -10.70 11.54
CA ASN A 289 8.25 -11.32 12.84
C ASN A 289 9.57 -11.59 13.58
N ARG A 290 9.52 -12.21 14.76
CA ARG A 290 10.73 -12.49 15.58
C ARG A 290 11.73 -13.44 14.93
N ALA A 291 11.26 -14.30 14.04
CA ALA A 291 12.09 -15.33 13.42
C ALA A 291 12.60 -14.91 12.06
N MET A 292 11.88 -14.05 11.34
CA MET A 292 12.16 -13.74 9.97
C MET A 292 11.72 -12.31 9.60
N ALA A 293 12.52 -11.66 8.79
CA ALA A 293 12.21 -10.37 8.16
C ALA A 293 12.54 -10.44 6.67
N GLY A 294 11.68 -9.88 5.84
CA GLY A 294 11.86 -9.90 4.41
C GLY A 294 11.11 -8.79 3.70
N VAL A 295 11.47 -8.57 2.44
CA VAL A 295 10.79 -7.65 1.52
C VAL A 295 10.34 -8.39 0.28
N PHE A 296 9.25 -7.95 -0.29
CA PHE A 296 8.60 -8.60 -1.42
C PHE A 296 8.97 -7.97 -2.75
N ARG A 297 8.86 -8.76 -3.82
CA ARG A 297 8.97 -8.32 -5.22
C ARG A 297 7.63 -8.31 -5.94
N ASP A 298 6.60 -8.79 -5.29
CA ASP A 298 5.31 -9.03 -5.92
C ASP A 298 4.70 -7.71 -6.40
N LEU A 299 4.20 -7.72 -7.64
CA LEU A 299 3.30 -6.75 -8.19
C LEU A 299 1.97 -7.44 -8.43
N GLU A 300 0.94 -6.95 -7.80
CA GLU A 300 -0.42 -7.46 -7.89
C GLU A 300 -1.38 -6.32 -8.20
N ALA A 301 -2.44 -6.61 -8.94
CA ALA A 301 -3.52 -5.67 -9.19
C ALA A 301 -4.84 -6.24 -8.70
N TYR A 302 -5.57 -5.47 -7.94
CA TYR A 302 -6.94 -5.76 -7.53
C TYR A 302 -7.93 -5.11 -8.48
N ASP A 303 -8.85 -5.91 -9.01
CA ASP A 303 -9.99 -5.46 -9.82
C ASP A 303 -11.25 -5.44 -8.94
N PRO A 304 -11.70 -4.25 -8.50
CA PRO A 304 -12.88 -4.16 -7.64
C PRO A 304 -14.19 -4.59 -8.31
N ALA A 305 -14.30 -4.41 -9.62
CA ALA A 305 -15.52 -4.77 -10.38
C ALA A 305 -15.67 -6.29 -10.46
N ALA A 306 -14.59 -7.01 -10.76
CA ALA A 306 -14.55 -8.45 -10.78
C ALA A 306 -14.37 -9.08 -9.38
N ASN A 307 -13.97 -8.30 -8.39
CA ASN A 307 -13.54 -8.75 -7.07
C ASN A 307 -12.44 -9.83 -7.15
N GLN A 308 -11.42 -9.59 -7.96
CA GLN A 308 -10.34 -10.54 -8.24
C GLN A 308 -8.97 -9.90 -8.22
N TRP A 309 -7.94 -10.71 -7.97
CA TRP A 309 -6.54 -10.34 -8.02
C TRP A 309 -5.86 -10.87 -9.27
N ILE A 310 -4.92 -10.09 -9.79
CA ILE A 310 -4.10 -10.39 -10.94
C ILE A 310 -2.64 -10.30 -10.52
N THR A 311 -1.85 -11.36 -10.74
CA THR A 311 -0.40 -11.35 -10.57
C THR A 311 0.26 -10.78 -11.82
N LEU A 312 1.20 -9.87 -11.63
CA LEU A 312 1.93 -9.15 -12.67
C LEU A 312 3.44 -9.43 -12.54
N PRO A 313 4.25 -9.11 -13.56
CA PRO A 313 5.70 -9.26 -13.47
C PRO A 313 6.29 -8.53 -12.25
N SER A 314 7.03 -9.27 -11.42
CA SER A 314 7.64 -8.76 -10.19
C SER A 314 8.57 -7.58 -10.43
N VAL A 315 8.60 -6.62 -9.50
CA VAL A 315 9.56 -5.52 -9.54
C VAL A 315 11.00 -6.05 -9.55
N PRO A 316 11.92 -5.44 -10.32
CA PRO A 316 13.29 -5.94 -10.45
C PRO A 316 14.03 -6.09 -9.12
N LEU A 317 13.75 -5.22 -8.15
CA LEU A 317 14.38 -5.20 -6.84
C LEU A 317 13.34 -5.16 -5.72
N ALA A 318 13.39 -6.15 -4.80
CA ALA A 318 12.52 -6.22 -3.63
C ALA A 318 12.78 -5.03 -2.70
N ARG A 319 11.72 -4.33 -2.28
CA ARG A 319 11.82 -3.18 -1.38
C ARG A 319 10.48 -2.79 -0.75
N GLN A 320 10.57 -2.05 0.35
CA GLN A 320 9.44 -1.55 1.10
C GLN A 320 9.59 -0.05 1.42
N GLY A 321 8.51 0.59 1.92
CA GLY A 321 8.51 2.01 2.26
C GLY A 321 8.80 2.90 1.05
N VAL A 322 8.40 2.44 -0.14
CA VAL A 322 8.63 3.11 -1.43
C VAL A 322 7.67 4.27 -1.63
N GLY A 323 8.11 5.31 -2.32
CA GLY A 323 7.23 6.26 -2.97
C GLY A 323 6.59 5.63 -4.21
N SER A 324 5.32 5.88 -4.44
CA SER A 324 4.64 5.36 -5.62
C SER A 324 3.64 6.36 -6.19
N ALA A 325 3.47 6.34 -7.50
CA ALA A 325 2.54 7.19 -8.22
C ALA A 325 2.22 6.61 -9.60
N VAL A 326 1.13 7.06 -10.19
CA VAL A 326 0.75 6.66 -11.56
C VAL A 326 0.72 7.88 -12.47
N ILE A 327 1.41 7.82 -13.61
CA ILE A 327 1.30 8.81 -14.68
C ILE A 327 1.01 8.09 -16.00
N GLY A 328 -0.07 8.48 -16.68
CA GLY A 328 -0.51 7.79 -17.88
C GLY A 328 -0.74 6.31 -17.57
N ASN A 329 -0.10 5.43 -18.33
CA ASN A 329 -0.13 3.99 -18.11
C ASN A 329 1.11 3.44 -17.36
N ARG A 330 1.84 4.29 -16.63
CA ARG A 330 3.03 3.89 -15.88
C ARG A 330 2.80 3.96 -14.38
N PHE A 331 3.00 2.83 -13.70
CA PHE A 331 3.03 2.74 -12.25
C PHE A 331 4.48 2.85 -11.79
N HIS A 332 4.83 3.98 -11.18
CA HIS A 332 6.17 4.33 -10.72
C HIS A 332 6.42 3.83 -9.30
N VAL A 333 7.62 3.32 -9.06
CA VAL A 333 8.11 2.82 -7.77
C VAL A 333 9.47 3.46 -7.50
N ILE A 334 9.55 4.25 -6.45
CA ILE A 334 10.66 5.18 -6.24
C ILE A 334 11.31 4.87 -4.90
N SER A 335 12.64 4.74 -4.90
CA SER A 335 13.48 4.56 -3.71
C SER A 335 13.00 3.40 -2.83
N GLY A 336 13.05 3.52 -1.51
CA GLY A 336 12.65 2.48 -0.56
C GLY A 336 13.84 1.74 0.04
N ARG A 337 13.54 0.78 0.91
CA ARG A 337 14.53 0.03 1.68
C ARG A 337 14.55 -1.44 1.28
N LEU A 338 15.75 -2.02 1.19
CA LEU A 338 15.96 -3.43 0.80
C LEU A 338 15.74 -4.43 1.95
N GLN A 339 15.48 -3.94 3.13
CA GLN A 339 15.27 -4.75 4.33
C GLN A 339 13.98 -4.34 5.02
N SER A 340 13.34 -5.29 5.68
CA SER A 340 12.23 -5.01 6.57
C SER A 340 12.67 -4.20 7.78
N GLY A 341 11.79 -3.36 8.31
CA GLY A 341 12.08 -2.45 9.41
C GLY A 341 12.45 -3.18 10.72
N GLY A 342 13.64 -2.96 11.23
CA GLY A 342 13.96 -3.21 12.64
C GLY A 342 14.64 -4.53 13.01
N VAL A 343 15.01 -5.40 12.07
CA VAL A 343 15.74 -6.66 12.41
C VAL A 343 17.03 -6.78 11.60
N GLY A 344 18.15 -6.84 12.34
CA GLY A 344 19.45 -7.24 11.82
C GLY A 344 20.58 -6.22 12.03
N PRO A 345 21.82 -6.69 12.23
CA PRO A 345 23.01 -5.87 12.44
C PRO A 345 23.57 -5.33 11.13
N GLY A 346 22.76 -4.97 10.17
CA GLY A 346 23.20 -4.40 8.90
C GLY A 346 22.72 -2.96 8.78
N GLN A 347 23.58 -2.09 8.26
CA GLN A 347 23.13 -0.78 7.78
C GLN A 347 22.15 -1.05 6.64
N ALA A 348 20.87 -0.87 6.92
CA ALA A 348 19.86 -1.00 5.90
C ALA A 348 20.10 0.01 4.80
N ALA A 349 20.47 -0.48 3.63
CA ALA A 349 20.64 0.37 2.46
C ALA A 349 19.25 0.79 1.96
N ASN A 350 18.99 2.09 1.94
CA ASN A 350 17.97 2.62 1.06
C ASN A 350 18.51 2.62 -0.36
N TYR A 351 17.64 2.45 -1.32
CA TYR A 351 18.04 2.34 -2.71
C TYR A 351 17.47 3.51 -3.52
N ASP A 352 18.27 4.01 -4.43
CA ASP A 352 17.92 5.14 -5.30
C ASP A 352 17.08 4.74 -6.53
N SER A 353 16.74 3.46 -6.67
CA SER A 353 16.07 2.97 -7.86
C SER A 353 14.73 3.65 -8.09
N HIS A 354 14.52 4.07 -9.32
CA HIS A 354 13.24 4.51 -9.84
C HIS A 354 12.87 3.62 -11.01
N ASP A 355 11.91 2.76 -10.79
CA ASP A 355 11.38 1.83 -11.78
C ASP A 355 9.93 2.18 -12.09
N ALA A 356 9.51 2.00 -13.33
CA ALA A 356 8.12 2.12 -13.70
C ALA A 356 7.62 0.86 -14.41
N PHE A 357 6.45 0.39 -14.02
CA PHE A 357 5.75 -0.68 -14.71
C PHE A 357 4.86 -0.07 -15.79
N GLU A 358 5.13 -0.36 -17.06
CA GLU A 358 4.27 0.03 -18.17
C GLU A 358 3.10 -0.94 -18.23
N ILE A 359 1.92 -0.43 -17.83
CA ILE A 359 0.67 -1.19 -17.86
C ILE A 359 0.20 -1.24 -19.31
N THR A 360 -0.01 -2.45 -19.81
CA THR A 360 -0.62 -2.65 -21.13
C THR A 360 -2.00 -3.24 -20.92
N ASP A 361 -3.02 -2.46 -21.23
CA ASP A 361 -4.39 -2.96 -21.29
C ASP A 361 -4.52 -3.95 -22.46
N LYS A 362 -5.10 -5.11 -22.19
CA LYS A 362 -5.69 -5.97 -23.21
C LYS A 362 -7.18 -5.96 -23.04
#